data_a7a9bc6203299399d79bcee372051eff
#
_entry.id   a7a9bc6203299399d79bcee372051eff
#
_cell.length_a   1.000
_cell.length_b   1.000
_cell.length_c   1.000
_cell.angle_alpha   90.00
_cell.angle_beta   90.00
_cell.angle_gamma   90.00
#
_symmetry.space_group_name_H-M   'P 1'
#
loop_
_entity.id
_entity.type
_entity.pdbx_description
1 polymer ?
#
loop_
_entity_poly.entity_id
_entity_poly.type
_entity_poly.pdbx_seq_one_letter_code
_entity_poly.pdbx_strand_id
1 'polypeptide(L)'
;MRFRRNAPRMKNERYDAVMWFWFALIALLCWSGSDLFSKIGCQDAKDKYSHLKMVTAVGVVMGLHAAYEIFIGGVEINGEILLTYLPVSLLYISSMAMGYLGLRYIELSISSPICNSSGAVVAVLTFATVGISDELPPLALVAVAFVCLGVIALGITEANEDEELRRARQDESNHHYAKSWLAITIPIIYCLLDALGTFDDSRVLEVLNEDSANVAYELTFLFVGIISAVYVLGVKKQRLIPKQEAPKYTGAVFETIGQFFYIYALADTEHVTFAAPIISSYCVASVIWGRIFLKEKLSKKHYLSIALVVVGIVIMGILDI
;
A
#
# COMPACT_ATOMS: atom_id res chain seq x y z
N MET A 1 -34.12 -0.52 -2.34
CA MET A 1 -34.25 -1.82 -3.05
C MET A 1 -33.42 -2.84 -2.29
N ARG A 2 -34.00 -3.92 -1.80
CA ARG A 2 -33.28 -4.94 -1.03
C ARG A 2 -32.46 -5.78 -2.00
N PHE A 3 -31.15 -5.64 -2.00
CA PHE A 3 -30.26 -6.61 -2.63
C PHE A 3 -30.49 -7.97 -1.96
N ARG A 4 -30.95 -8.95 -2.73
CA ARG A 4 -31.03 -10.34 -2.30
C ARG A 4 -29.63 -10.81 -2.00
N ARG A 5 -29.30 -11.06 -0.74
CA ARG A 5 -28.22 -11.96 -0.36
C ARG A 5 -28.44 -13.29 -1.07
N ASN A 6 -27.69 -13.54 -2.11
CA ASN A 6 -27.68 -14.83 -2.78
C ASN A 6 -26.99 -15.84 -1.88
N ALA A 7 -27.72 -16.94 -1.67
CA ALA A 7 -27.41 -18.25 -1.15
C ALA A 7 -26.34 -18.34 -0.03
N PRO A 8 -26.64 -19.06 1.05
CA PRO A 8 -25.65 -19.31 2.10
C PRO A 8 -24.53 -20.16 1.48
N ARG A 9 -23.37 -19.54 1.16
CA ARG A 9 -22.12 -20.29 1.21
C ARG A 9 -22.09 -20.93 2.60
N MET A 10 -22.04 -22.24 2.66
CA MET A 10 -21.77 -22.93 3.92
C MET A 10 -20.37 -22.47 4.36
N LYS A 11 -20.32 -21.43 5.15
CA LYS A 11 -19.11 -20.88 5.75
C LYS A 11 -18.49 -22.00 6.56
N ASN A 12 -17.33 -22.42 6.17
CA ASN A 12 -16.47 -23.23 7.02
C ASN A 12 -15.81 -22.22 7.96
N GLU A 13 -16.54 -21.81 9.00
CA GLU A 13 -16.23 -20.67 9.89
C GLU A 13 -14.77 -20.65 10.40
N ARG A 14 -14.13 -21.80 10.45
CA ARG A 14 -12.72 -21.93 10.84
C ARG A 14 -11.71 -21.58 9.74
N TYR A 15 -12.09 -21.75 8.45
CA TYR A 15 -11.21 -21.37 7.33
C TYR A 15 -11.31 -19.89 7.03
N ASP A 16 -12.50 -19.31 7.16
CA ASP A 16 -12.73 -17.90 6.88
C ASP A 16 -12.06 -17.00 7.94
N ALA A 17 -12.04 -17.41 9.22
CA ALA A 17 -11.48 -16.64 10.33
C ALA A 17 -9.95 -16.39 10.24
N VAL A 18 -9.20 -17.22 9.54
CA VAL A 18 -7.72 -17.11 9.44
C VAL A 18 -7.28 -16.51 8.10
N MET A 19 -8.18 -16.47 7.10
CA MET A 19 -7.81 -16.06 5.74
C MET A 19 -7.42 -14.60 5.63
N TRP A 20 -8.09 -13.68 6.34
CA TRP A 20 -7.75 -12.25 6.35
C TRP A 20 -6.28 -12.01 6.72
N PHE A 21 -5.76 -12.76 7.71
CA PHE A 21 -4.38 -12.63 8.16
C PHE A 21 -3.37 -13.02 7.06
N TRP A 22 -3.62 -14.14 6.37
CA TRP A 22 -2.77 -14.56 5.26
C TRP A 22 -2.85 -13.60 4.09
N PHE A 23 -4.05 -13.09 3.78
CA PHE A 23 -4.22 -12.07 2.76
C PHE A 23 -3.46 -10.79 3.12
N ALA A 24 -3.55 -10.35 4.37
CA ALA A 24 -2.78 -9.20 4.85
C ALA A 24 -1.26 -9.41 4.71
N LEU A 25 -0.75 -10.61 5.05
CA LEU A 25 0.68 -10.92 4.88
C LEU A 25 1.11 -10.97 3.40
N ILE A 26 0.27 -11.54 2.52
CA ILE A 26 0.58 -11.58 1.08
C ILE A 26 0.58 -10.15 0.53
N ALA A 27 -0.41 -9.34 0.87
CA ALA A 27 -0.47 -7.94 0.48
C ALA A 27 0.78 -7.17 0.94
N LEU A 28 1.19 -7.35 2.21
CA LEU A 28 2.41 -6.77 2.78
C LEU A 28 3.65 -7.14 1.96
N LEU A 29 3.84 -8.43 1.64
CA LEU A 29 4.99 -8.90 0.88
C LEU A 29 4.97 -8.37 -0.56
N CYS A 30 3.80 -8.35 -1.20
CA CYS A 30 3.64 -7.85 -2.55
C CYS A 30 3.89 -6.34 -2.61
N TRP A 31 3.31 -5.55 -1.71
CA TRP A 31 3.53 -4.11 -1.70
C TRP A 31 4.97 -3.73 -1.35
N SER A 32 5.64 -4.49 -0.49
CA SER A 32 7.07 -4.28 -0.27
C SER A 32 7.91 -4.57 -1.52
N GLY A 33 7.52 -5.55 -2.32
CA GLY A 33 8.09 -5.82 -3.63
C GLY A 33 7.82 -4.70 -4.63
N SER A 34 6.57 -4.21 -4.68
CA SER A 34 6.19 -3.04 -5.48
C SER A 34 7.04 -1.82 -5.13
N ASP A 35 7.20 -1.53 -3.85
CA ASP A 35 8.00 -0.40 -3.35
C ASP A 35 9.46 -0.49 -3.81
N LEU A 36 10.08 -1.67 -3.69
CA LEU A 36 11.45 -1.91 -4.17
C LEU A 36 11.59 -1.64 -5.67
N PHE A 37 10.70 -2.22 -6.49
CA PHE A 37 10.79 -2.09 -7.94
C PHE A 37 10.36 -0.71 -8.43
N SER A 38 9.43 -0.05 -7.77
CA SER A 38 9.04 1.34 -8.01
C SER A 38 10.21 2.28 -7.72
N LYS A 39 10.95 2.06 -6.62
CA LYS A 39 12.17 2.78 -6.30
C LYS A 39 13.21 2.63 -7.41
N ILE A 40 13.51 1.39 -7.83
CA ILE A 40 14.44 1.12 -8.93
C ILE A 40 13.98 1.78 -10.22
N GLY A 41 12.68 1.74 -10.52
CA GLY A 41 12.10 2.31 -11.74
C GLY A 41 12.03 3.84 -11.75
N CYS A 42 11.91 4.48 -10.59
CA CYS A 42 11.75 5.93 -10.48
C CYS A 42 13.03 6.70 -10.13
N GLN A 43 14.12 6.03 -9.75
CA GLN A 43 15.34 6.66 -9.26
C GLN A 43 16.17 7.39 -10.33
N ASP A 44 15.94 7.15 -11.64
CA ASP A 44 16.71 7.84 -12.69
C ASP A 44 16.35 9.32 -12.74
N ALA A 45 17.29 10.16 -12.28
CA ALA A 45 17.13 11.62 -12.27
C ALA A 45 16.94 12.23 -13.68
N LYS A 46 17.41 11.55 -14.73
CA LYS A 46 17.26 11.99 -16.12
C LYS A 46 15.84 11.80 -16.64
N ASP A 47 15.09 10.84 -16.10
CA ASP A 47 13.68 10.60 -16.44
C ASP A 47 12.76 11.49 -15.57
N LYS A 48 12.49 12.70 -16.05
CA LYS A 48 11.65 13.69 -15.35
C LYS A 48 10.21 13.20 -15.10
N TYR A 49 9.75 12.20 -15.85
CA TYR A 49 8.38 11.71 -15.83
C TYR A 49 8.29 10.25 -15.36
N SER A 50 9.34 9.75 -14.69
CA SER A 50 9.39 8.37 -14.18
C SER A 50 8.18 8.00 -13.31
N HIS A 51 7.73 8.91 -12.44
CA HIS A 51 6.54 8.74 -11.59
C HIS A 51 5.24 8.59 -12.40
N LEU A 52 5.06 9.38 -13.48
CA LEU A 52 3.89 9.24 -14.35
C LEU A 52 3.95 7.97 -15.21
N LYS A 53 5.16 7.56 -15.63
CA LYS A 53 5.35 6.26 -16.29
C LYS A 53 5.04 5.11 -15.35
N MET A 54 5.33 5.25 -14.05
CA MET A 54 4.94 4.26 -13.04
C MET A 54 3.41 4.16 -12.92
N VAL A 55 2.70 5.30 -12.82
CA VAL A 55 1.22 5.34 -12.84
C VAL A 55 0.69 4.68 -14.12
N THR A 56 1.32 4.93 -15.27
CA THR A 56 0.95 4.26 -16.52
C THR A 56 1.13 2.74 -16.44
N ALA A 57 2.26 2.28 -15.90
CA ALA A 57 2.54 0.85 -15.78
C ALA A 57 1.53 0.15 -14.85
N VAL A 58 1.23 0.74 -13.69
CA VAL A 58 0.22 0.22 -12.77
C VAL A 58 -1.16 0.18 -13.43
N GLY A 59 -1.57 1.27 -14.06
CA GLY A 59 -2.86 1.30 -14.77
C GLY A 59 -2.98 0.26 -15.87
N VAL A 60 -1.91 0.00 -16.63
CA VAL A 60 -1.91 -1.05 -17.67
C VAL A 60 -2.03 -2.44 -17.05
N VAL A 61 -1.27 -2.75 -16.02
CA VAL A 61 -1.30 -4.10 -15.40
C VAL A 61 -2.63 -4.34 -14.72
N MET A 62 -3.13 -3.38 -13.92
CA MET A 62 -4.44 -3.45 -13.28
C MET A 62 -5.57 -3.54 -14.31
N GLY A 63 -5.48 -2.76 -15.41
CA GLY A 63 -6.47 -2.84 -16.48
C GLY A 63 -6.50 -4.19 -17.21
N LEU A 64 -5.36 -4.86 -17.36
CA LEU A 64 -5.30 -6.23 -17.89
C LEU A 64 -5.92 -7.24 -16.93
N HIS A 65 -5.69 -7.10 -15.62
CA HIS A 65 -6.31 -7.94 -14.62
C HIS A 65 -7.82 -7.72 -14.54
N ALA A 66 -8.28 -6.47 -14.51
CA ALA A 66 -9.71 -6.13 -14.59
C ALA A 66 -10.39 -6.72 -15.83
N ALA A 67 -9.72 -6.65 -16.99
CA ALA A 67 -10.25 -7.27 -18.21
C ALA A 67 -10.37 -8.79 -18.08
N TYR A 68 -9.39 -9.44 -17.47
CA TYR A 68 -9.45 -10.88 -17.18
C TYR A 68 -10.64 -11.20 -16.26
N GLU A 69 -10.81 -10.49 -15.16
CA GLU A 69 -11.88 -10.71 -14.20
C GLU A 69 -13.27 -10.47 -14.81
N ILE A 70 -13.43 -9.44 -15.64
CA ILE A 70 -14.72 -9.16 -16.31
C ILE A 70 -15.04 -10.21 -17.37
N PHE A 71 -14.09 -10.52 -18.28
CA PHE A 71 -14.39 -11.33 -19.45
C PHE A 71 -14.23 -12.83 -19.23
N ILE A 72 -13.39 -13.25 -18.29
CA ILE A 72 -13.10 -14.66 -17.99
C ILE A 72 -13.61 -15.04 -16.60
N GLY A 73 -13.36 -14.21 -15.58
CA GLY A 73 -13.84 -14.43 -14.21
C GLY A 73 -15.35 -14.23 -14.08
N GLY A 74 -15.97 -13.46 -14.98
CA GLY A 74 -17.41 -13.21 -14.97
C GLY A 74 -17.83 -12.24 -13.86
N VAL A 75 -16.91 -11.40 -13.38
CA VAL A 75 -17.19 -10.39 -12.35
C VAL A 75 -18.15 -9.35 -12.89
N GLU A 76 -19.24 -9.13 -12.18
CA GLU A 76 -20.23 -8.12 -12.55
C GLU A 76 -19.70 -6.72 -12.24
N ILE A 77 -19.69 -5.86 -13.24
CA ILE A 77 -19.36 -4.45 -13.12
C ILE A 77 -20.43 -3.60 -13.81
N ASN A 78 -20.84 -2.53 -13.16
CA ASN A 78 -21.80 -1.59 -13.71
C ASN A 78 -21.50 -0.15 -13.20
N GLY A 79 -22.25 0.83 -13.71
CA GLY A 79 -22.04 2.23 -13.35
C GLY A 79 -22.31 2.54 -11.88
N GLU A 80 -23.19 1.81 -11.22
CA GLU A 80 -23.49 1.97 -9.78
C GLU A 80 -22.31 1.49 -8.93
N ILE A 81 -21.73 0.32 -9.25
CA ILE A 81 -20.53 -0.21 -8.58
C ILE A 81 -19.37 0.76 -8.73
N LEU A 82 -19.12 1.23 -9.96
CA LEU A 82 -18.04 2.18 -10.23
C LEU A 82 -18.21 3.48 -9.44
N LEU A 83 -19.41 4.03 -9.40
CA LEU A 83 -19.69 5.28 -8.66
C LEU A 83 -19.61 5.08 -7.14
N THR A 84 -20.02 3.92 -6.64
CA THR A 84 -19.96 3.60 -5.20
C THR A 84 -18.50 3.47 -4.74
N TYR A 85 -17.64 2.86 -5.55
CA TYR A 85 -16.22 2.67 -5.21
C TYR A 85 -15.33 3.86 -5.60
N LEU A 86 -15.82 4.79 -6.43
CA LEU A 86 -15.04 5.92 -6.94
C LEU A 86 -14.38 6.78 -5.85
N PRO A 87 -15.04 7.14 -4.73
CA PRO A 87 -14.40 7.92 -3.66
C PRO A 87 -13.16 7.22 -3.09
N VAL A 88 -13.24 5.92 -2.81
CA VAL A 88 -12.13 5.08 -2.33
C VAL A 88 -11.01 5.07 -3.37
N SER A 89 -11.33 4.79 -4.63
CA SER A 89 -10.35 4.81 -5.73
C SER A 89 -9.62 6.15 -5.83
N LEU A 90 -10.33 7.27 -5.72
CA LEU A 90 -9.72 8.60 -5.80
C LEU A 90 -8.80 8.90 -4.62
N LEU A 91 -9.15 8.45 -3.41
CA LEU A 91 -8.29 8.59 -2.24
C LEU A 91 -6.98 7.81 -2.42
N TYR A 92 -7.06 6.54 -2.82
CA TYR A 92 -5.87 5.72 -3.04
C TYR A 92 -5.01 6.21 -4.22
N ILE A 93 -5.62 6.54 -5.36
CA ILE A 93 -4.86 7.01 -6.52
C ILE A 93 -4.17 8.34 -6.21
N SER A 94 -4.84 9.21 -5.44
CA SER A 94 -4.24 10.47 -4.99
C SER A 94 -3.08 10.24 -4.03
N SER A 95 -3.22 9.30 -3.08
CA SER A 95 -2.12 8.94 -2.17
C SER A 95 -0.94 8.37 -2.94
N MET A 96 -1.15 7.43 -3.84
CA MET A 96 -0.09 6.84 -4.66
C MET A 96 0.59 7.85 -5.56
N ALA A 97 -0.16 8.77 -6.17
CA ALA A 97 0.40 9.86 -6.97
C ALA A 97 1.33 10.76 -6.12
N MET A 98 0.93 11.05 -4.87
CA MET A 98 1.77 11.76 -3.91
C MET A 98 3.01 10.93 -3.51
N GLY A 99 2.87 9.63 -3.31
CA GLY A 99 3.96 8.71 -3.03
C GLY A 99 5.01 8.70 -4.14
N TYR A 100 4.59 8.47 -5.37
CA TYR A 100 5.50 8.47 -6.53
C TYR A 100 6.16 9.83 -6.78
N LEU A 101 5.42 10.92 -6.52
CA LEU A 101 5.98 12.27 -6.55
C LEU A 101 7.00 12.45 -5.42
N GLY A 102 6.70 11.96 -4.23
CA GLY A 102 7.57 11.98 -3.07
C GLY A 102 8.90 11.27 -3.33
N LEU A 103 8.87 10.06 -3.89
CA LEU A 103 10.06 9.27 -4.24
C LEU A 103 11.06 10.03 -5.13
N ARG A 104 10.60 11.06 -5.83
CA ARG A 104 11.45 11.92 -6.65
C ARG A 104 12.13 13.03 -5.86
N TYR A 105 11.49 13.55 -4.83
CA TYR A 105 11.93 14.77 -4.12
C TYR A 105 12.37 14.51 -2.68
N ILE A 106 12.10 13.32 -2.15
CA ILE A 106 12.27 13.00 -0.74
C ILE A 106 13.04 11.70 -0.62
N GLU A 107 13.90 11.62 0.40
CA GLU A 107 14.53 10.36 0.79
C GLU A 107 13.45 9.34 1.15
N LEU A 108 13.59 8.11 0.63
CA LEU A 108 12.68 7.03 0.95
C LEU A 108 12.66 6.78 2.46
N SER A 109 13.80 6.92 3.11
CA SER A 109 13.99 6.79 4.54
C SER A 109 13.16 7.77 5.39
N ILE A 110 12.74 8.90 4.84
CA ILE A 110 11.84 9.84 5.52
C ILE A 110 10.40 9.60 5.09
N SER A 111 10.18 9.35 3.80
CA SER A 111 8.85 9.25 3.21
C SER A 111 8.13 7.96 3.62
N SER A 112 8.80 6.80 3.45
CA SER A 112 8.17 5.48 3.63
C SER A 112 7.56 5.28 5.01
N PRO A 113 8.24 5.58 6.14
CA PRO A 113 7.66 5.37 7.45
C PRO A 113 6.50 6.30 7.80
N ILE A 114 6.51 7.53 7.28
CA ILE A 114 5.39 8.46 7.48
C ILE A 114 4.19 7.97 6.66
N CYS A 115 4.39 7.59 5.41
CA CYS A 115 3.36 7.01 4.55
C CYS A 115 2.75 5.76 5.20
N ASN A 116 3.59 4.86 5.70
CA ASN A 116 3.18 3.59 6.30
C ASN A 116 2.60 3.71 7.72
N SER A 117 2.59 4.91 8.30
CA SER A 117 1.85 5.16 9.54
C SER A 117 0.33 5.21 9.33
N SER A 118 -0.15 5.11 8.09
CA SER A 118 -1.58 5.08 7.74
C SER A 118 -2.35 3.99 8.48
N GLY A 119 -1.80 2.78 8.64
CA GLY A 119 -2.43 1.71 9.41
C GLY A 119 -2.68 2.07 10.88
N ALA A 120 -1.80 2.85 11.51
CA ALA A 120 -2.03 3.35 12.85
C ALA A 120 -3.19 4.37 12.88
N VAL A 121 -3.30 5.21 11.87
CA VAL A 121 -4.41 6.17 11.73
C VAL A 121 -5.72 5.43 11.50
N VAL A 122 -5.73 4.38 10.66
CA VAL A 122 -6.91 3.51 10.45
C VAL A 122 -7.35 2.88 11.76
N ALA A 123 -6.43 2.28 12.53
CA ALA A 123 -6.76 1.68 13.82
C ALA A 123 -7.41 2.69 14.77
N VAL A 124 -6.86 3.91 14.86
CA VAL A 124 -7.43 5.00 15.68
C VAL A 124 -8.82 5.40 15.16
N LEU A 125 -9.01 5.54 13.85
CA LEU A 125 -10.30 5.89 13.26
C LEU A 125 -11.34 4.80 13.54
N THR A 126 -10.97 3.53 13.40
CA THR A 126 -11.86 2.40 13.68
C THR A 126 -12.26 2.37 15.16
N PHE A 127 -11.32 2.50 16.08
CA PHE A 127 -11.63 2.57 17.51
C PHE A 127 -12.50 3.77 17.89
N ALA A 128 -12.30 4.92 17.23
CA ALA A 128 -13.08 6.13 17.49
C ALA A 128 -14.51 6.05 16.96
N THR A 129 -14.77 5.29 15.89
CA THR A 129 -16.06 5.24 15.20
C THR A 129 -16.88 4.01 15.55
N VAL A 130 -16.25 2.86 15.66
CA VAL A 130 -16.92 1.58 15.99
C VAL A 130 -16.84 1.30 17.49
N GLY A 131 -15.84 1.86 18.18
CA GLY A 131 -15.55 1.57 19.58
C GLY A 131 -14.62 0.38 19.73
N ILE A 132 -14.18 0.16 20.98
CA ILE A 132 -13.41 -1.02 21.35
C ILE A 132 -14.43 -2.05 21.85
N SER A 133 -14.50 -3.20 21.21
CA SER A 133 -15.35 -4.29 21.68
C SER A 133 -14.88 -4.78 23.05
N ASP A 134 -15.84 -5.00 23.98
CA ASP A 134 -15.54 -5.58 25.29
C ASP A 134 -14.98 -7.01 25.18
N GLU A 135 -15.18 -7.68 24.06
CA GLU A 135 -14.67 -9.01 23.76
C GLU A 135 -13.21 -8.99 23.26
N LEU A 136 -12.69 -7.82 22.91
CA LEU A 136 -11.32 -7.68 22.37
C LEU A 136 -10.29 -7.97 23.47
N PRO A 137 -9.42 -8.99 23.30
CA PRO A 137 -8.41 -9.27 24.29
C PRO A 137 -7.45 -8.08 24.47
N PRO A 138 -7.09 -7.68 25.71
CA PRO A 138 -6.12 -6.59 25.90
C PRO A 138 -4.80 -6.82 25.18
N LEU A 139 -4.42 -8.08 24.98
CA LEU A 139 -3.21 -8.46 24.25
C LEU A 139 -3.28 -8.08 22.77
N ALA A 140 -4.47 -8.04 22.16
CA ALA A 140 -4.67 -7.59 20.78
C ALA A 140 -4.35 -6.10 20.64
N LEU A 141 -4.80 -5.26 21.58
CA LEU A 141 -4.45 -3.82 21.61
C LEU A 141 -2.95 -3.60 21.76
N VAL A 142 -2.29 -4.42 22.59
CA VAL A 142 -0.83 -4.38 22.74
C VAL A 142 -0.14 -4.76 21.43
N ALA A 143 -0.65 -5.77 20.72
CA ALA A 143 -0.11 -6.19 19.44
C ALA A 143 -0.22 -5.10 18.36
N VAL A 144 -1.39 -4.46 18.23
CA VAL A 144 -1.57 -3.30 17.33
C VAL A 144 -0.61 -2.16 17.71
N ALA A 145 -0.50 -1.85 19.01
CA ALA A 145 0.42 -0.82 19.47
C ALA A 145 1.89 -1.17 19.12
N PHE A 146 2.29 -2.43 19.20
CA PHE A 146 3.63 -2.87 18.83
C PHE A 146 3.91 -2.66 17.34
N VAL A 147 2.97 -2.99 16.46
CA VAL A 147 3.12 -2.75 15.03
C VAL A 147 3.22 -1.25 14.74
N CYS A 148 2.28 -0.45 15.25
CA CYS A 148 2.26 0.99 15.04
C CYS A 148 3.52 1.69 15.56
N LEU A 149 3.92 1.39 16.80
CA LEU A 149 5.12 1.95 17.40
C LEU A 149 6.40 1.50 16.70
N GLY A 150 6.44 0.24 16.24
CA GLY A 150 7.56 -0.29 15.47
C GLY A 150 7.75 0.41 14.13
N VAL A 151 6.66 0.65 13.39
CA VAL A 151 6.68 1.40 12.12
C VAL A 151 7.12 2.85 12.35
N ILE A 152 6.55 3.53 13.34
CA ILE A 152 6.94 4.90 13.70
C ILE A 152 8.41 4.97 14.15
N ALA A 153 8.85 4.01 14.98
CA ALA A 153 10.23 3.95 15.45
C ALA A 153 11.21 3.66 14.31
N LEU A 154 10.82 2.84 13.32
CA LEU A 154 11.59 2.63 12.10
C LEU A 154 11.80 3.94 11.36
N GLY A 155 10.72 4.71 11.20
CA GLY A 155 10.78 6.02 10.56
C GLY A 155 11.67 7.03 11.27
N ILE A 156 11.54 7.11 12.58
CA ILE A 156 12.40 7.99 13.40
C ILE A 156 13.86 7.55 13.29
N THR A 157 14.11 6.24 13.24
CA THR A 157 15.47 5.70 13.13
C THR A 157 16.08 6.06 11.77
N GLU A 158 15.34 5.90 10.68
CA GLU A 158 15.80 6.27 9.35
C GLU A 158 15.98 7.79 9.19
N ALA A 159 15.06 8.59 9.74
CA ALA A 159 15.16 10.05 9.72
C ALA A 159 16.38 10.60 10.50
N ASN A 160 16.82 9.88 11.53
CA ASN A 160 17.98 10.23 12.36
C ASN A 160 19.25 9.44 12.01
N GLU A 161 19.30 8.83 10.84
CA GLU A 161 20.46 8.08 10.39
C GLU A 161 21.70 9.00 10.25
N ASP A 162 22.89 8.43 10.49
CA ASP A 162 24.15 9.15 10.43
C ASP A 162 24.37 9.78 9.04
N GLU A 163 24.80 11.06 9.01
CA GLU A 163 24.99 11.81 7.77
C GLU A 163 25.99 11.14 6.79
N GLU A 164 26.99 10.41 7.29
CA GLU A 164 27.93 9.69 6.42
C GLU A 164 27.26 8.51 5.71
N LEU A 165 26.44 7.74 6.41
CA LEU A 165 25.68 6.63 5.83
C LEU A 165 24.66 7.15 4.81
N ARG A 166 24.03 8.25 5.13
CA ARG A 166 23.04 8.93 4.30
C ARG A 166 23.67 9.52 3.04
N ARG A 167 24.86 10.17 3.16
CA ARG A 167 25.62 10.67 2.00
C ARG A 167 26.05 9.52 1.09
N ALA A 168 26.53 8.41 1.63
CA ALA A 168 26.92 7.25 0.83
C ALA A 168 25.74 6.68 0.02
N ARG A 169 24.52 6.68 0.58
CA ARG A 169 23.31 6.28 -0.16
C ARG A 169 22.92 7.31 -1.23
N GLN A 170 23.07 8.61 -0.95
CA GLN A 170 22.76 9.69 -1.89
C GLN A 170 23.73 9.76 -3.05
N ASP A 171 25.02 9.50 -2.83
CA ASP A 171 26.04 9.48 -3.87
C ASP A 171 25.81 8.34 -4.87
N GLU A 172 25.30 7.19 -4.40
CA GLU A 172 24.89 6.10 -5.29
C GLU A 172 23.61 6.42 -6.10
N SER A 173 22.70 7.23 -5.54
CA SER A 173 21.42 7.55 -6.17
C SER A 173 21.45 8.78 -7.09
N ASN A 174 22.53 9.57 -7.12
CA ASN A 174 22.62 10.87 -7.83
C ASN A 174 21.52 11.88 -7.48
N HIS A 175 20.87 11.74 -6.32
CA HIS A 175 19.80 12.63 -5.88
C HIS A 175 20.27 13.54 -4.72
N HIS A 176 20.37 14.83 -4.99
CA HIS A 176 20.48 15.84 -3.94
C HIS A 176 19.07 16.26 -3.49
N TYR A 177 18.64 15.72 -2.35
CA TYR A 177 17.38 16.13 -1.75
C TYR A 177 17.56 17.44 -0.97
N ALA A 178 16.83 18.45 -1.36
CA ALA A 178 16.76 19.69 -0.58
C ALA A 178 15.98 19.45 0.71
N LYS A 179 16.52 19.84 1.86
CA LYS A 179 15.75 19.95 3.10
C LYS A 179 14.65 21.00 2.88
N SER A 180 13.41 20.55 2.68
CA SER A 180 12.25 21.41 2.45
C SER A 180 11.11 20.92 3.33
N TRP A 181 10.25 21.84 3.76
CA TRP A 181 8.99 21.50 4.45
C TRP A 181 8.11 20.59 3.59
N LEU A 182 8.21 20.68 2.26
CA LEU A 182 7.53 19.77 1.31
C LEU A 182 7.94 18.30 1.53
N ALA A 183 9.18 18.06 1.96
CA ALA A 183 9.68 16.71 2.23
C ALA A 183 8.89 15.99 3.35
N ILE A 184 8.30 16.74 4.26
CA ILE A 184 7.48 16.19 5.35
C ILE A 184 5.99 16.23 5.00
N THR A 185 5.55 17.28 4.29
CA THR A 185 4.12 17.49 3.99
C THR A 185 3.58 16.45 3.00
N ILE A 186 4.36 16.07 1.96
CA ILE A 186 3.91 15.09 0.95
C ILE A 186 3.63 13.71 1.59
N PRO A 187 4.54 13.10 2.39
CA PRO A 187 4.25 11.83 3.06
C PRO A 187 3.10 11.92 4.07
N ILE A 188 2.92 13.06 4.75
CA ILE A 188 1.77 13.26 5.64
C ILE A 188 0.45 13.27 4.86
N ILE A 189 0.40 13.97 3.73
CA ILE A 189 -0.79 13.98 2.85
C ILE A 189 -1.06 12.56 2.34
N TYR A 190 -0.01 11.84 1.89
CA TYR A 190 -0.13 10.45 1.52
C TYR A 190 -0.76 9.63 2.65
N CYS A 191 -0.17 9.66 3.84
CA CYS A 191 -0.61 8.90 5.01
C CYS A 191 -2.10 9.16 5.34
N LEU A 192 -2.54 10.41 5.29
CA LEU A 192 -3.93 10.76 5.57
C LEU A 192 -4.89 10.29 4.49
N LEU A 193 -4.53 10.46 3.20
CA LEU A 193 -5.35 10.00 2.08
C LEU A 193 -5.46 8.48 2.06
N ASP A 194 -4.36 7.78 2.30
CA ASP A 194 -4.28 6.33 2.37
C ASP A 194 -5.11 5.78 3.54
N ALA A 195 -4.98 6.38 4.72
CA ALA A 195 -5.77 6.00 5.89
C ALA A 195 -7.27 6.21 5.68
N LEU A 196 -7.67 7.32 5.07
CA LEU A 196 -9.07 7.58 4.73
C LEU A 196 -9.57 6.60 3.67
N GLY A 197 -8.73 6.30 2.66
CA GLY A 197 -9.04 5.31 1.63
C GLY A 197 -9.29 3.93 2.25
N THR A 198 -8.39 3.46 3.12
CA THR A 198 -8.52 2.17 3.81
C THR A 198 -9.75 2.11 4.71
N PHE A 199 -10.03 3.20 5.43
CA PHE A 199 -11.20 3.28 6.32
C PHE A 199 -12.52 3.29 5.54
N ASP A 200 -12.59 4.04 4.42
CA ASP A 200 -13.77 4.06 3.55
C ASP A 200 -13.93 2.73 2.80
N ASP A 201 -12.83 2.10 2.38
CA ASP A 201 -12.82 0.81 1.69
C ASP A 201 -13.49 -0.28 2.54
N SER A 202 -13.10 -0.37 3.81
CA SER A 202 -13.72 -1.32 4.74
C SER A 202 -15.24 -1.15 4.86
N ARG A 203 -15.76 0.08 4.75
CA ARG A 203 -17.20 0.38 4.78
C ARG A 203 -17.89 0.08 3.47
N VAL A 204 -17.24 0.36 2.35
CA VAL A 204 -17.79 0.05 1.02
C VAL A 204 -17.87 -1.45 0.80
N LEU A 205 -16.93 -2.22 1.35
CA LEU A 205 -16.94 -3.68 1.32
C LEU A 205 -18.07 -4.32 2.15
N GLU A 206 -18.74 -3.58 3.04
CA GLU A 206 -19.99 -4.05 3.67
C GLU A 206 -21.14 -4.15 2.66
N VAL A 207 -21.11 -3.38 1.57
CA VAL A 207 -22.20 -3.28 0.58
C VAL A 207 -21.84 -3.78 -0.81
N LEU A 208 -20.56 -3.75 -1.19
CA LEU A 208 -20.05 -4.28 -2.45
C LEU A 208 -19.39 -5.65 -2.23
N ASN A 209 -19.43 -6.45 -3.28
CA ASN A 209 -18.64 -7.67 -3.35
C ASN A 209 -17.17 -7.31 -3.62
N GLU A 210 -16.24 -8.06 -3.02
CA GLU A 210 -14.80 -7.85 -3.07
C GLU A 210 -14.26 -7.85 -4.50
N ASP A 211 -14.71 -8.79 -5.33
CA ASP A 211 -14.28 -8.89 -6.74
C ASP A 211 -14.71 -7.64 -7.53
N SER A 212 -15.97 -7.21 -7.35
CA SER A 212 -16.49 -6.02 -8.02
C SER A 212 -15.82 -4.74 -7.54
N ALA A 213 -15.49 -4.64 -6.25
CA ALA A 213 -14.76 -3.53 -5.66
C ALA A 213 -13.33 -3.45 -6.24
N ASN A 214 -12.63 -4.59 -6.29
CA ASN A 214 -11.29 -4.67 -6.87
C ASN A 214 -11.28 -4.26 -8.35
N VAL A 215 -12.20 -4.79 -9.14
CA VAL A 215 -12.33 -4.43 -10.56
C VAL A 215 -12.66 -2.94 -10.73
N ALA A 216 -13.51 -2.37 -9.89
CA ALA A 216 -13.84 -0.94 -9.93
C ALA A 216 -12.61 -0.06 -9.65
N TYR A 217 -11.78 -0.45 -8.67
CA TYR A 217 -10.51 0.20 -8.38
C TYR A 217 -9.56 0.14 -9.58
N GLU A 218 -9.34 -1.05 -10.12
CA GLU A 218 -8.42 -1.29 -11.23
C GLU A 218 -8.82 -0.55 -12.50
N LEU A 219 -10.13 -0.48 -12.80
CA LEU A 219 -10.64 0.30 -13.94
C LEU A 219 -10.42 1.82 -13.74
N THR A 220 -10.58 2.32 -12.52
CA THR A 220 -10.31 3.72 -12.21
C THR A 220 -8.81 4.00 -12.37
N PHE A 221 -7.95 3.09 -11.91
CA PHE A 221 -6.50 3.22 -12.08
C PHE A 221 -6.09 3.14 -13.56
N LEU A 222 -6.70 2.24 -14.34
CA LEU A 222 -6.50 2.18 -15.79
C LEU A 222 -6.82 3.53 -16.45
N PHE A 223 -7.94 4.16 -16.08
CA PHE A 223 -8.33 5.46 -16.63
C PHE A 223 -7.28 6.54 -16.32
N VAL A 224 -6.80 6.62 -15.07
CA VAL A 224 -5.74 7.55 -14.67
C VAL A 224 -4.41 7.20 -15.37
N GLY A 225 -4.10 5.92 -15.53
CA GLY A 225 -2.95 5.43 -16.28
C GLY A 225 -2.96 5.86 -17.75
N ILE A 226 -4.13 5.80 -18.40
CA ILE A 226 -4.32 6.28 -19.79
C ILE A 226 -4.10 7.79 -19.86
N ILE A 227 -4.65 8.57 -18.94
CA ILE A 227 -4.43 10.03 -18.90
C ILE A 227 -2.93 10.31 -18.75
N SER A 228 -2.26 9.60 -17.85
CA SER A 228 -0.82 9.73 -17.62
C SER A 228 -0.02 9.36 -18.88
N ALA A 229 -0.36 8.26 -19.54
CA ALA A 229 0.27 7.83 -20.79
C ALA A 229 0.10 8.89 -21.91
N VAL A 230 -1.12 9.38 -22.11
CA VAL A 230 -1.40 10.44 -23.11
C VAL A 230 -0.58 11.70 -22.81
N TYR A 231 -0.47 12.09 -21.55
CA TYR A 231 0.34 13.24 -21.17
C TYR A 231 1.82 13.00 -21.42
N VAL A 232 2.37 11.86 -20.97
CA VAL A 232 3.80 11.55 -21.08
C VAL A 232 4.22 11.33 -22.54
N LEU A 233 3.48 10.51 -23.27
CA LEU A 233 3.83 10.11 -24.64
C LEU A 233 3.36 11.13 -25.67
N GLY A 234 2.12 11.64 -25.53
CA GLY A 234 1.52 12.55 -26.49
C GLY A 234 1.98 14.01 -26.29
N VAL A 235 1.84 14.53 -25.07
CA VAL A 235 2.12 15.95 -24.79
C VAL A 235 3.62 16.18 -24.57
N LYS A 236 4.27 15.36 -23.70
CA LYS A 236 5.68 15.50 -23.38
C LYS A 236 6.61 14.76 -24.34
N LYS A 237 6.06 13.98 -25.26
CA LYS A 237 6.79 13.23 -26.31
C LYS A 237 7.96 12.40 -25.76
N GLN A 238 7.78 11.85 -24.54
CA GLN A 238 8.77 10.97 -23.93
C GLN A 238 8.72 9.61 -24.63
N ARG A 239 9.86 8.91 -24.60
CA ARG A 239 9.97 7.54 -25.12
C ARG A 239 9.92 6.54 -23.98
N LEU A 240 9.28 5.40 -24.20
CA LEU A 240 9.39 4.24 -23.32
C LEU A 240 10.61 3.42 -23.79
N ILE A 241 11.55 3.22 -22.89
CA ILE A 241 12.73 2.38 -23.15
C ILE A 241 12.54 1.08 -22.38
N PRO A 242 12.34 -0.06 -23.02
CA PRO A 242 11.93 -1.31 -22.36
C PRO A 242 12.79 -1.67 -21.15
N LYS A 243 14.11 -1.50 -21.24
CA LYS A 243 15.04 -1.80 -20.15
C LYS A 243 14.84 -0.90 -18.93
N GLN A 244 14.43 0.36 -19.13
CA GLN A 244 14.19 1.32 -18.03
C GLN A 244 12.77 1.18 -17.47
N GLU A 245 11.83 0.68 -18.30
CA GLU A 245 10.45 0.50 -17.88
C GLU A 245 10.21 -0.84 -17.18
N ALA A 246 11.03 -1.88 -17.48
CA ALA A 246 10.85 -3.21 -16.91
C ALA A 246 10.69 -3.24 -15.38
N PRO A 247 11.50 -2.51 -14.57
CA PRO A 247 11.27 -2.45 -13.13
C PRO A 247 9.91 -1.86 -12.77
N LYS A 248 9.42 -0.84 -13.50
CA LYS A 248 8.11 -0.23 -13.25
C LYS A 248 6.97 -1.22 -13.45
N TYR A 249 7.01 -2.01 -14.55
CA TYR A 249 6.03 -3.06 -14.80
C TYR A 249 6.12 -4.21 -13.81
N THR A 250 7.34 -4.56 -13.36
CA THR A 250 7.50 -5.55 -12.28
C THR A 250 6.88 -5.05 -10.98
N GLY A 251 7.14 -3.80 -10.60
CA GLY A 251 6.50 -3.16 -9.46
C GLY A 251 4.97 -3.12 -9.60
N ALA A 252 4.46 -2.80 -10.80
CA ALA A 252 3.03 -2.79 -11.08
C ALA A 252 2.36 -4.16 -10.93
N VAL A 253 3.04 -5.25 -11.30
CA VAL A 253 2.53 -6.62 -11.06
C VAL A 253 2.44 -6.91 -9.57
N PHE A 254 3.48 -6.60 -8.80
CA PHE A 254 3.43 -6.75 -7.34
C PHE A 254 2.36 -5.86 -6.72
N GLU A 255 2.17 -4.65 -7.21
CA GLU A 255 1.12 -3.73 -6.78
C GLU A 255 -0.27 -4.32 -6.99
N THR A 256 -0.54 -4.81 -8.19
CA THR A 256 -1.84 -5.41 -8.55
C THR A 256 -2.14 -6.65 -7.71
N ILE A 257 -1.17 -7.54 -7.53
CA ILE A 257 -1.33 -8.72 -6.67
C ILE A 257 -1.57 -8.29 -5.21
N GLY A 258 -0.79 -7.33 -4.72
CA GLY A 258 -0.94 -6.79 -3.37
C GLY A 258 -2.32 -6.20 -3.15
N GLN A 259 -2.82 -5.39 -4.09
CA GLN A 259 -4.14 -4.78 -4.03
C GLN A 259 -5.27 -5.82 -4.00
N PHE A 260 -5.16 -6.86 -4.81
CA PHE A 260 -6.12 -7.96 -4.81
C PHE A 260 -6.23 -8.58 -3.41
N PHE A 261 -5.12 -9.02 -2.82
CA PHE A 261 -5.15 -9.61 -1.48
C PHE A 261 -5.51 -8.62 -0.37
N TYR A 262 -5.18 -7.34 -0.55
CA TYR A 262 -5.55 -6.28 0.37
C TYR A 262 -7.06 -6.11 0.49
N ILE A 263 -7.79 -6.06 -0.63
CA ILE A 263 -9.25 -5.94 -0.63
C ILE A 263 -9.90 -7.13 0.09
N TYR A 264 -9.40 -8.33 -0.15
CA TYR A 264 -9.88 -9.53 0.54
C TYR A 264 -9.58 -9.51 2.05
N ALA A 265 -8.46 -8.94 2.45
CA ALA A 265 -8.15 -8.78 3.87
C ALA A 265 -9.08 -7.76 4.55
N LEU A 266 -9.47 -6.69 3.85
CA LEU A 266 -10.38 -5.67 4.37
C LEU A 266 -11.86 -6.05 4.30
N ALA A 267 -12.22 -7.00 3.43
CA ALA A 267 -13.58 -7.51 3.33
C ALA A 267 -14.05 -8.21 4.64
N ASP A 268 -13.10 -8.64 5.45
CA ASP A 268 -13.36 -9.04 6.83
C ASP A 268 -13.38 -7.80 7.74
N THR A 269 -14.53 -7.13 7.78
CA THR A 269 -14.72 -5.85 8.47
C THR A 269 -14.51 -5.95 9.99
N GLU A 270 -14.63 -7.15 10.59
CA GLU A 270 -14.36 -7.39 12.00
C GLU A 270 -12.87 -7.28 12.32
N HIS A 271 -12.01 -7.59 11.35
CA HIS A 271 -10.55 -7.65 11.52
C HIS A 271 -9.78 -6.47 10.89
N VAL A 272 -10.46 -5.48 10.32
CA VAL A 272 -9.83 -4.29 9.69
C VAL A 272 -8.84 -3.60 10.63
N THR A 273 -9.18 -3.52 11.93
CA THR A 273 -8.32 -2.93 12.97
C THR A 273 -6.95 -3.62 13.07
N PHE A 274 -6.87 -4.89 12.70
CA PHE A 274 -5.64 -5.68 12.69
C PHE A 274 -5.02 -5.76 11.30
N ALA A 275 -5.84 -5.96 10.27
CA ALA A 275 -5.37 -6.08 8.90
C ALA A 275 -4.64 -4.83 8.42
N ALA A 276 -5.19 -3.64 8.66
CA ALA A 276 -4.59 -2.38 8.20
C ALA A 276 -3.19 -2.13 8.80
N PRO A 277 -2.94 -2.24 10.12
CA PRO A 277 -1.58 -2.13 10.67
C PRO A 277 -0.60 -3.19 10.15
N ILE A 278 -1.04 -4.45 9.98
CA ILE A 278 -0.20 -5.51 9.42
C ILE A 278 0.24 -5.12 8.02
N ILE A 279 -0.70 -4.76 7.16
CA ILE A 279 -0.43 -4.41 5.77
C ILE A 279 0.47 -3.18 5.71
N SER A 280 0.16 -2.11 6.46
CA SER A 280 0.98 -0.89 6.50
C SER A 280 2.40 -1.13 7.02
N SER A 281 2.68 -2.26 7.66
CA SER A 281 4.03 -2.61 8.07
C SER A 281 4.93 -3.14 6.93
N TYR A 282 4.47 -3.07 5.67
CA TYR A 282 5.28 -3.48 4.51
C TYR A 282 6.61 -2.72 4.39
N CYS A 283 6.73 -1.52 4.97
CA CYS A 283 8.00 -0.80 5.05
C CYS A 283 9.09 -1.61 5.77
N VAL A 284 8.72 -2.46 6.74
CA VAL A 284 9.67 -3.36 7.41
C VAL A 284 10.26 -4.36 6.42
N ALA A 285 9.41 -4.96 5.59
CA ALA A 285 9.88 -5.85 4.53
C ALA A 285 10.69 -5.08 3.47
N SER A 286 10.29 -3.86 3.10
CA SER A 286 11.05 -2.98 2.18
C SER A 286 12.46 -2.70 2.71
N VAL A 287 12.62 -2.44 4.02
CA VAL A 287 13.94 -2.26 4.65
C VAL A 287 14.78 -3.54 4.59
N ILE A 288 14.15 -4.71 4.81
CA ILE A 288 14.83 -6.01 4.68
C ILE A 288 15.28 -6.24 3.22
N TRP A 289 14.43 -5.93 2.23
CA TRP A 289 14.80 -5.99 0.81
C TRP A 289 15.93 -5.03 0.47
N GLY A 290 15.90 -3.82 1.02
CA GLY A 290 16.99 -2.85 0.89
C GLY A 290 18.32 -3.44 1.39
N ARG A 291 18.29 -4.12 2.54
CA ARG A 291 19.47 -4.80 3.08
C ARG A 291 19.98 -5.92 2.18
N ILE A 292 19.09 -6.75 1.64
CA ILE A 292 19.45 -7.93 0.83
C ILE A 292 19.90 -7.51 -0.58
N PHE A 293 19.10 -6.70 -1.26
CA PHE A 293 19.29 -6.38 -2.68
C PHE A 293 20.16 -5.15 -2.92
N LEU A 294 20.00 -4.12 -2.08
CA LEU A 294 20.77 -2.87 -2.19
C LEU A 294 21.99 -2.84 -1.27
N LYS A 295 22.21 -3.91 -0.45
CA LYS A 295 23.32 -4.04 0.51
C LYS A 295 23.38 -2.90 1.53
N GLU A 296 22.23 -2.29 1.84
CA GLU A 296 22.12 -1.21 2.81
C GLU A 296 22.51 -1.70 4.22
N LYS A 297 23.19 -0.86 4.99
CA LYS A 297 23.58 -1.20 6.38
C LYS A 297 22.49 -0.81 7.34
N LEU A 298 22.02 -1.76 8.14
CA LEU A 298 21.00 -1.52 9.17
C LEU A 298 21.67 -1.33 10.55
N SER A 299 21.19 -0.35 11.31
CA SER A 299 21.61 -0.13 12.69
C SER A 299 20.87 -1.07 13.66
N LYS A 300 21.35 -1.17 14.90
CA LYS A 300 20.67 -1.93 15.96
C LYS A 300 19.24 -1.42 16.22
N LYS A 301 19.00 -0.13 16.01
CA LYS A 301 17.68 0.47 16.18
C LYS A 301 16.68 -0.01 15.12
N HIS A 302 17.13 -0.20 13.87
CA HIS A 302 16.31 -0.80 12.81
C HIS A 302 15.88 -2.22 13.19
N TYR A 303 16.83 -3.06 13.63
CA TYR A 303 16.51 -4.43 14.04
C TYR A 303 15.54 -4.48 15.23
N LEU A 304 15.65 -3.55 16.18
CA LEU A 304 14.71 -3.46 17.31
C LEU A 304 13.31 -3.08 16.84
N SER A 305 13.20 -2.09 15.96
CA SER A 305 11.91 -1.66 15.38
C SER A 305 11.26 -2.79 14.57
N ILE A 306 12.06 -3.49 13.74
CA ILE A 306 11.61 -4.66 12.97
C ILE A 306 11.10 -5.76 13.92
N ALA A 307 11.88 -6.08 14.96
CA ALA A 307 11.49 -7.10 15.93
C ALA A 307 10.16 -6.75 16.62
N LEU A 308 9.96 -5.47 16.96
CA LEU A 308 8.71 -5.01 17.59
C LEU A 308 7.50 -5.23 16.66
N VAL A 309 7.62 -4.88 15.38
CA VAL A 309 6.58 -5.11 14.37
C VAL A 309 6.30 -6.60 14.20
N VAL A 310 7.35 -7.42 14.04
CA VAL A 310 7.19 -8.87 13.84
C VAL A 310 6.51 -9.52 15.05
N VAL A 311 6.88 -9.12 16.28
CA VAL A 311 6.22 -9.63 17.49
C VAL A 311 4.73 -9.25 17.50
N GLY A 312 4.39 -8.00 17.15
CA GLY A 312 3.00 -7.56 17.06
C GLY A 312 2.20 -8.38 16.04
N ILE A 313 2.75 -8.61 14.84
CA ILE A 313 2.11 -9.41 13.79
C ILE A 313 1.90 -10.86 14.27
N VAL A 314 2.90 -11.46 14.89
CA VAL A 314 2.82 -12.84 15.41
C VAL A 314 1.76 -12.95 16.50
N ILE A 315 1.69 -11.98 17.43
CA ILE A 315 0.65 -11.97 18.46
C ILE A 315 -0.74 -11.88 17.82
N MET A 316 -0.95 -11.00 16.84
CA MET A 316 -2.24 -10.89 16.15
C MET A 316 -2.63 -12.19 15.45
N GLY A 317 -1.70 -12.84 14.77
CA GLY A 317 -1.97 -14.13 14.12
C GLY A 317 -2.24 -15.29 15.09
N ILE A 318 -1.69 -15.26 16.31
CA ILE A 318 -1.94 -16.28 17.33
C ILE A 318 -3.31 -16.07 18.01
N LEU A 319 -3.71 -14.82 18.22
CA LEU A 319 -4.98 -14.50 18.88
C LEU A 319 -6.20 -14.90 18.05
N ASP A 320 -6.01 -15.01 16.75
CA ASP A 320 -7.06 -15.32 15.79
C ASP A 320 -7.09 -16.80 15.34
N ILE A 321 -6.17 -17.62 15.84
CA ILE A 321 -6.10 -19.08 15.61
C ILE A 321 -6.65 -19.82 16.82
#